data_d9b5ba1570a584cae0ead0f54dfe71d3
#
_entry.id   d9b5ba1570a584cae0ead0f54dfe71d3
#
_cell.length_a   1.000
_cell.length_b   1.000
_cell.length_c   1.000
_cell.angle_alpha   90.00
_cell.angle_beta   90.00
_cell.angle_gamma   90.00
#
_symmetry.space_group_name_H-M   'P 1'
#
loop_
_entity.id
_entity.type
_entity.pdbx_description
1 polymer ?
#
loop_
_entity_poly.entity_id
_entity_poly.type
_entity_poly.pdbx_seq_one_letter_code
_entity_poly.pdbx_strand_id
1 'polypeptide(L)'
;MTRIVFATNNAHKLGELRRMLAGRFDVVGLADIGCHDDIPENADTFEGNALAKAQWVLDRYGYDCIADDSGLEVDALGGEPGIHSARYAGQGHDDAANNAKLLSCLEGKEDRRARFRTVIAYVRK
;
A
#
# COMPACT_ATOMS: atom_id res chain seq x y z
N MET A 1 10.56 -15.62 -18.59
CA MET A 1 9.94 -15.41 -17.28
C MET A 1 8.65 -14.62 -17.46
N THR A 2 7.66 -14.92 -16.65
CA THR A 2 6.43 -14.15 -16.64
C THR A 2 6.69 -12.75 -16.06
N ARG A 3 6.19 -11.73 -16.74
CA ARG A 3 6.27 -10.36 -16.24
C ARG A 3 5.12 -10.09 -15.28
N ILE A 4 5.46 -9.53 -14.12
CA ILE A 4 4.50 -9.13 -13.10
C ILE A 4 4.74 -7.66 -12.77
N VAL A 5 3.68 -6.87 -12.73
CA VAL A 5 3.73 -5.48 -12.26
C VAL A 5 3.52 -5.47 -10.75
N PHE A 6 4.37 -4.75 -10.03
CA PHE A 6 4.10 -4.41 -8.63
C PHE A 6 3.56 -2.98 -8.59
N ALA A 7 2.28 -2.85 -8.25
CA ALA A 7 1.58 -1.56 -8.23
C ALA A 7 1.93 -0.77 -6.96
N THR A 8 3.14 -0.26 -6.90
CA THR A 8 3.62 0.55 -5.78
C THR A 8 4.42 1.74 -6.31
N ASN A 9 4.34 2.85 -5.60
CA ASN A 9 5.21 4.01 -5.82
C ASN A 9 6.43 3.98 -4.89
N ASN A 10 6.56 2.96 -4.06
CA ASN A 10 7.67 2.81 -3.13
C ASN A 10 8.80 2.03 -3.79
N ALA A 11 9.86 2.72 -4.19
CA ALA A 11 11.02 2.12 -4.87
C ALA A 11 11.72 1.06 -4.01
N HIS A 12 11.72 1.24 -2.69
CA HIS A 12 12.33 0.28 -1.77
C HIS A 12 11.57 -1.05 -1.76
N LYS A 13 10.24 -1.00 -1.66
CA LYS A 13 9.40 -2.19 -1.75
C LYS A 13 9.55 -2.90 -3.08
N LEU A 14 9.60 -2.14 -4.17
CA LEU A 14 9.78 -2.69 -5.51
C LEU A 14 11.11 -3.45 -5.63
N GLY A 15 12.19 -2.85 -5.12
CA GLY A 15 13.51 -3.49 -5.11
C GLY A 15 13.54 -4.76 -4.27
N GLU A 16 12.87 -4.77 -3.13
CA GLU A 16 12.77 -5.97 -2.28
C GLU A 16 12.06 -7.11 -3.01
N LEU A 17 10.91 -6.83 -3.63
CA LEU A 17 10.16 -7.86 -4.34
C LEU A 17 10.93 -8.38 -5.55
N ARG A 18 11.64 -7.51 -6.27
CA ARG A 18 12.51 -7.93 -7.37
C ARG A 18 13.55 -8.94 -6.91
N ARG A 19 14.19 -8.69 -5.76
CA ARG A 19 15.19 -9.61 -5.21
C ARG A 19 14.58 -10.95 -4.79
N MET A 20 13.40 -10.90 -4.17
CA MET A 20 12.73 -12.11 -3.69
C MET A 20 12.27 -13.01 -4.83
N LEU A 21 11.86 -12.45 -5.96
CA LEU A 21 11.31 -13.18 -7.10
C LEU A 21 12.28 -13.32 -8.26
N ALA A 22 13.54 -12.91 -8.08
CA ALA A 22 14.56 -13.00 -9.12
C ALA A 22 14.72 -14.44 -9.58
N GLY A 23 14.76 -14.65 -10.90
CA GLY A 23 14.87 -15.97 -11.52
C GLY A 23 13.53 -16.68 -11.71
N ARG A 24 12.43 -16.17 -11.13
CA ARG A 24 11.08 -16.73 -11.26
C ARG A 24 10.15 -15.83 -12.03
N PHE A 25 10.23 -14.53 -11.76
CA PHE A 25 9.40 -13.53 -12.38
C PHE A 25 10.22 -12.30 -12.74
N ASP A 26 9.82 -11.66 -13.84
CA ASP A 26 10.33 -10.35 -14.21
C ASP A 26 9.42 -9.29 -13.56
N VAL A 27 9.84 -8.78 -12.41
CA VAL A 27 9.06 -7.80 -11.64
C VAL A 27 9.38 -6.40 -12.13
N VAL A 28 8.35 -5.69 -12.56
CA VAL A 28 8.47 -4.31 -13.04
C VAL A 28 7.56 -3.39 -12.23
N GLY A 29 7.90 -2.12 -12.17
CA GLY A 29 7.10 -1.11 -11.48
C GLY A 29 6.13 -0.39 -12.40
N LEU A 30 5.33 0.50 -11.82
CA LEU A 30 4.34 1.28 -12.58
C LEU A 30 5.01 2.17 -13.64
N ALA A 31 6.14 2.79 -13.31
CA ALA A 31 6.86 3.63 -14.26
C ALA A 31 7.36 2.84 -15.47
N ASP A 32 7.73 1.57 -15.27
CA ASP A 32 8.24 0.71 -16.33
C ASP A 32 7.18 0.39 -17.39
N ILE A 33 5.90 0.46 -17.03
CA ILE A 33 4.78 0.24 -17.96
C ILE A 33 4.14 1.55 -18.42
N GLY A 34 4.76 2.68 -18.08
CA GLY A 34 4.25 4.00 -18.46
C GLY A 34 3.06 4.50 -17.64
N CYS A 35 2.81 3.90 -16.49
CA CYS A 35 1.73 4.32 -15.62
C CYS A 35 2.20 5.42 -14.67
N HIS A 36 1.69 6.62 -14.85
CA HIS A 36 1.97 7.77 -14.01
C HIS A 36 0.72 8.30 -13.29
N ASP A 37 -0.39 7.59 -13.43
CA ASP A 37 -1.65 7.97 -12.82
C ASP A 37 -1.71 7.51 -11.36
N ASP A 38 -2.45 8.26 -10.55
CA ASP A 38 -2.81 7.82 -9.21
C ASP A 38 -3.88 6.74 -9.30
N ILE A 39 -3.60 5.59 -8.71
CA ILE A 39 -4.55 4.48 -8.69
C ILE A 39 -5.51 4.71 -7.52
N PRO A 40 -6.84 4.67 -7.76
CA PRO A 40 -7.81 4.90 -6.69
C PRO A 40 -7.71 3.89 -5.55
N GLU A 41 -7.80 4.38 -4.32
CA GLU A 41 -7.83 3.57 -3.10
C GLU A 41 -9.05 3.98 -2.27
N ASN A 42 -10.24 3.60 -2.75
CA ASN A 42 -11.52 4.04 -2.20
C ASN A 42 -12.25 2.95 -1.42
N ALA A 43 -11.62 1.82 -1.18
CA ALA A 43 -12.23 0.73 -0.40
C ALA A 43 -12.12 1.01 1.10
N ASP A 44 -12.94 0.33 1.88
CA ASP A 44 -13.00 0.46 3.33
C ASP A 44 -12.06 -0.50 4.07
N THR A 45 -11.37 -1.38 3.34
CA THR A 45 -10.49 -2.40 3.92
C THR A 45 -9.15 -2.44 3.20
N PHE A 46 -8.13 -2.98 3.88
CA PHE A 46 -6.84 -3.24 3.26
C PHE A 46 -6.97 -4.19 2.08
N GLU A 47 -7.75 -5.26 2.25
CA GLU A 47 -8.00 -6.26 1.20
C GLU A 47 -8.63 -5.61 -0.03
N GLY A 48 -9.64 -4.78 0.18
CA GLY A 48 -10.34 -4.08 -0.89
C GLY A 48 -9.43 -3.14 -1.65
N ASN A 49 -8.61 -2.37 -0.95
CA ASN A 49 -7.67 -1.44 -1.59
C ASN A 49 -6.58 -2.17 -2.38
N ALA A 50 -6.00 -3.23 -1.81
CA ALA A 50 -4.97 -4.01 -2.50
C ALA A 50 -5.53 -4.66 -3.77
N LEU A 51 -6.70 -5.29 -3.66
CA LEU A 51 -7.35 -5.93 -4.81
C LEU A 51 -7.73 -4.92 -5.88
N ALA A 52 -8.31 -3.79 -5.50
CA ALA A 52 -8.71 -2.75 -6.45
C ALA A 52 -7.50 -2.20 -7.22
N LYS A 53 -6.37 -1.98 -6.55
CA LYS A 53 -5.14 -1.53 -7.20
C LYS A 53 -4.64 -2.53 -8.22
N ALA A 54 -4.54 -3.79 -7.83
CA ALA A 54 -4.05 -4.85 -8.72
C ALA A 54 -4.97 -5.02 -9.93
N GLN A 55 -6.27 -5.04 -9.71
CA GLN A 55 -7.26 -5.19 -10.79
C GLN A 55 -7.25 -4.00 -11.75
N TRP A 56 -7.08 -2.78 -11.22
CA TRP A 56 -7.01 -1.57 -12.03
C TRP A 56 -5.86 -1.65 -13.04
N VAL A 57 -4.70 -2.13 -12.62
CA VAL A 57 -3.53 -2.28 -13.49
C VAL A 57 -3.77 -3.38 -14.52
N LEU A 58 -4.30 -4.52 -14.11
CA LEU A 58 -4.61 -5.62 -15.05
C LEU A 58 -5.59 -5.16 -16.13
N ASP A 59 -6.65 -4.46 -15.73
CA ASP A 59 -7.69 -4.03 -16.68
C ASP A 59 -7.18 -3.00 -17.68
N ARG A 60 -6.28 -2.09 -17.25
CA ARG A 60 -5.80 -1.00 -18.11
C ARG A 60 -4.57 -1.36 -18.91
N TYR A 61 -3.67 -2.16 -18.36
CA TYR A 61 -2.36 -2.43 -18.98
C TYR A 61 -2.18 -3.89 -19.40
N GLY A 62 -3.05 -4.78 -18.96
CA GLY A 62 -3.03 -6.18 -19.38
C GLY A 62 -1.92 -7.03 -18.79
N TYR A 63 -1.30 -6.59 -17.69
CA TYR A 63 -0.27 -7.36 -16.99
C TYR A 63 -0.82 -8.01 -15.74
N ASP A 64 -0.31 -9.20 -15.44
CA ASP A 64 -0.48 -9.76 -14.10
C ASP A 64 0.07 -8.76 -13.08
N CYS A 65 -0.60 -8.58 -11.97
CA CYS A 65 -0.26 -7.52 -11.03
C CYS A 65 -0.32 -7.98 -9.59
N ILE A 66 0.67 -7.54 -8.82
CA ILE A 66 0.67 -7.62 -7.36
C ILE A 66 0.50 -6.19 -6.83
N ALA A 67 -0.35 -6.04 -5.82
CA ALA A 67 -0.48 -4.79 -5.10
C ALA A 67 -0.53 -5.07 -3.61
N ASP A 68 -0.12 -4.10 -2.84
CA ASP A 68 -0.21 -4.16 -1.38
C ASP A 68 -0.98 -2.97 -0.83
N ASP A 69 -1.55 -3.15 0.34
CA ASP A 69 -2.02 -2.06 1.17
C ASP A 69 -1.56 -2.32 2.59
N SER A 70 -0.97 -1.30 3.21
CA SER A 70 -0.34 -1.40 4.52
C SER A 70 -0.75 -0.23 5.38
N GLY A 71 -0.82 -0.46 6.68
CA GLY A 71 -1.11 0.61 7.61
C GLY A 71 -0.82 0.25 9.05
N LEU A 72 -0.85 1.27 9.90
CA LEU A 72 -0.70 1.16 11.34
C LEU A 72 -2.08 1.14 11.98
N GLU A 73 -2.34 0.12 12.78
CA GLU A 73 -3.57 0.02 13.59
C GLU A 73 -3.22 0.25 15.05
N VAL A 74 -3.84 1.25 15.68
CA VAL A 74 -3.60 1.60 17.09
C VAL A 74 -4.83 1.26 17.90
N ASP A 75 -4.69 0.40 18.91
CA ASP A 75 -5.81 -0.12 19.68
C ASP A 75 -6.59 0.98 20.40
N ALA A 76 -5.91 1.93 21.02
CA ALA A 76 -6.54 3.04 21.73
C ALA A 76 -7.37 3.97 20.83
N LEU A 77 -7.17 3.90 19.52
CA LEU A 77 -7.86 4.72 18.52
C LEU A 77 -8.83 3.91 17.67
N GLY A 78 -9.24 2.73 18.15
CA GLY A 78 -10.18 1.88 17.44
C GLY A 78 -9.65 1.32 16.13
N GLY A 79 -8.33 1.16 16.01
CA GLY A 79 -7.68 0.67 14.80
C GLY A 79 -7.20 1.76 13.85
N GLU A 80 -7.48 3.04 14.13
CA GLU A 80 -6.96 4.13 13.31
C GLU A 80 -5.45 4.30 13.53
N PRO A 81 -4.70 4.87 12.59
CA PRO A 81 -5.13 5.37 11.27
C PRO A 81 -5.50 4.29 10.23
N GLY A 82 -5.09 3.03 10.41
CA GLY A 82 -5.48 1.94 9.55
C GLY A 82 -5.27 2.21 8.06
N ILE A 83 -6.32 2.07 7.25
CA ILE A 83 -6.26 2.30 5.81
C ILE A 83 -5.90 3.74 5.44
N HIS A 84 -6.02 4.68 6.37
CA HIS A 84 -5.70 6.09 6.14
C HIS A 84 -4.28 6.46 6.58
N SER A 85 -3.44 5.49 6.95
CA SER A 85 -2.12 5.75 7.55
C SER A 85 -1.27 6.74 6.75
N ALA A 86 -1.19 6.58 5.43
CA ALA A 86 -0.37 7.46 4.59
C ALA A 86 -0.92 8.88 4.49
N ARG A 87 -2.20 9.09 4.76
CA ARG A 87 -2.91 10.36 4.60
C ARG A 87 -3.61 10.80 5.89
N TYR A 88 -3.14 10.35 7.03
CA TYR A 88 -3.83 10.54 8.30
C TYR A 88 -4.03 12.01 8.65
N ALA A 89 -3.04 12.86 8.37
CA ALA A 89 -3.10 14.30 8.61
C ALA A 89 -3.63 15.09 7.39
N GLY A 90 -3.88 14.44 6.25
CA GLY A 90 -4.36 15.08 5.03
C GLY A 90 -3.93 14.33 3.78
N GLN A 91 -4.20 14.91 2.61
CA GLN A 91 -3.98 14.26 1.32
C GLN A 91 -2.52 14.22 0.85
N GLY A 92 -1.62 14.91 1.56
CA GLY A 92 -0.26 15.15 1.06
C GLY A 92 0.77 14.07 1.33
N HIS A 93 0.44 12.93 1.92
CA HIS A 93 1.40 11.87 2.29
C HIS A 93 2.57 12.40 3.14
N ASP A 94 2.32 13.35 4.02
CA ASP A 94 3.33 13.97 4.89
C ASP A 94 3.54 13.13 6.15
N ASP A 95 4.62 12.38 6.20
CA ASP A 95 4.92 11.48 7.33
C ASP A 95 5.07 12.25 8.65
N ALA A 96 5.71 13.42 8.62
CA ALA A 96 5.88 14.23 9.83
C ALA A 96 4.53 14.71 10.36
N ALA A 97 3.64 15.18 9.48
CA ALA A 97 2.30 15.61 9.87
C ALA A 97 1.44 14.44 10.34
N ASN A 98 1.55 13.28 9.69
CA ASN A 98 0.84 12.07 10.09
C ASN A 98 1.28 11.62 11.50
N ASN A 99 2.58 11.61 11.77
CA ASN A 99 3.11 11.26 13.07
C ASN A 99 2.70 12.26 14.16
N ALA A 100 2.72 13.56 13.85
CA ALA A 100 2.29 14.60 14.78
C ALA A 100 0.83 14.45 15.15
N LYS A 101 -0.05 14.18 14.16
CA LYS A 101 -1.47 13.93 14.42
C LYS A 101 -1.67 12.70 15.28
N LEU A 102 -0.95 11.62 14.98
CA LEU A 102 -1.04 10.37 15.75
C LEU A 102 -0.64 10.59 17.21
N LEU A 103 0.47 11.25 17.46
CA LEU A 103 0.93 11.56 18.81
C LEU A 103 -0.06 12.43 19.56
N SER A 104 -0.65 13.42 18.89
CA SER A 104 -1.68 14.27 19.47
C SER A 104 -2.93 13.46 19.87
N CYS A 105 -3.36 12.53 19.03
CA CYS A 105 -4.49 11.64 19.34
C CYS A 105 -4.20 10.69 20.50
N LEU A 106 -2.94 10.35 20.72
CA LEU A 106 -2.53 9.48 21.82
C LEU A 106 -2.31 10.19 23.15
N GLU A 107 -2.37 11.50 23.18
CA GLU A 107 -2.26 12.25 24.43
C GLU A 107 -3.31 11.80 25.44
N GLY A 108 -2.89 11.49 26.68
CA GLY A 108 -3.78 11.01 27.72
C GLY A 108 -4.19 9.54 27.58
N LYS A 109 -3.72 8.83 26.57
CA LYS A 109 -4.00 7.41 26.38
C LYS A 109 -2.90 6.58 27.05
N GLU A 110 -3.31 5.64 27.91
CA GLU A 110 -2.39 4.70 28.56
C GLU A 110 -2.05 3.52 27.65
N ASP A 111 -3.07 2.98 26.96
CA ASP A 111 -2.89 1.88 26.02
C ASP A 111 -2.30 2.42 24.72
N ARG A 112 -1.09 1.99 24.40
CA ARG A 112 -0.36 2.41 23.20
C ARG A 112 0.00 1.23 22.31
N ARG A 113 -0.71 0.13 22.44
CA ARG A 113 -0.50 -1.04 21.59
C ARG A 113 -0.89 -0.72 20.16
N ALA A 114 -0.05 -1.16 19.25
CA ALA A 114 -0.24 -0.92 17.82
C ALA A 114 0.36 -2.09 17.03
N ARG A 115 -0.05 -2.21 15.78
CA ARG A 115 0.51 -3.19 14.84
C ARG A 115 0.51 -2.63 13.44
N PHE A 116 1.50 -3.03 12.65
CA PHE A 116 1.44 -2.86 11.21
C PHE A 116 0.69 -4.02 10.59
N ARG A 117 -0.15 -3.70 9.64
CA ARG A 117 -0.86 -4.71 8.84
C ARG A 117 -0.56 -4.48 7.37
N THR A 118 -0.27 -5.56 6.66
CA THR A 118 -0.06 -5.54 5.21
C THR A 118 -0.91 -6.63 4.58
N VAL A 119 -1.63 -6.26 3.54
CA VAL A 119 -2.39 -7.20 2.71
C VAL A 119 -1.82 -7.14 1.30
N ILE A 120 -1.61 -8.30 0.70
CA ILE A 120 -1.09 -8.43 -0.65
C ILE A 120 -2.18 -9.07 -1.51
N ALA A 121 -2.45 -8.48 -2.67
CA ALA A 121 -3.35 -9.03 -3.68
C ALA A 121 -2.55 -9.36 -4.93
N TYR A 122 -2.80 -10.54 -5.48
CA TYR A 122 -2.22 -10.96 -6.75
C TYR A 122 -3.34 -11.31 -7.72
N VAL A 123 -3.39 -10.61 -8.85
CA VAL A 123 -4.34 -10.89 -9.92
C VAL A 123 -3.59 -11.26 -11.18
N ARG A 124 -4.13 -12.17 -11.94
CA ARG A 124 -3.56 -12.57 -13.24
C ARG A 124 -4.65 -12.74 -14.28
N LYS A 125 -4.22 -12.68 -15.51
CA LYS A 125 -5.11 -12.85 -16.67
C LYS A 125 -5.86 -14.18 -16.63
#